data_40e529d5391a3ba22787b25eecaea3a3
#
_entry.id   40e529d5391a3ba22787b25eecaea3a3
#
_cell.length_a   1.000
_cell.length_b   1.000
_cell.length_c   1.000
_cell.angle_alpha   90.00
_cell.angle_beta   90.00
_cell.angle_gamma   90.00
#
_symmetry.space_group_name_H-M   'P 1'
#
loop_
_entity.id
_entity.type
_entity.pdbx_description
1 polymer ?
#
loop_
_entity_poly.entity_id
_entity_poly.type
_entity_poly.pdbx_seq_one_letter_code
_entity_poly.pdbx_strand_id
1 'polypeptide(L)'
;ADTLYDYKTAYYPQVKSDERPVSVERLPGGDLAVDFGRASFGQLVLTLDAQQADTIIVRIGEALRDGRLDRKPDGTIRYREHKLALLPGRHTYRIQIMPDTRNTPPLAVPMPEYVGEVLPFRYLEIEGYKHDIAPADIERQTVHYPFNDFAVHFTSSDTVLNRVWELCRYSVKATSFAGIYVDGDRERIPYEADALLNQLCHYSVDREFTLARRSHEYLLNH
;
A
#
# COMPACT_ATOMS: atom_id res chain seq x y z
N ALA A 1 15.42 -17.67 21.61
CA ALA A 1 15.56 -16.22 21.52
C ALA A 1 15.17 -15.81 20.10
N ASP A 2 14.23 -14.93 19.99
CA ASP A 2 13.75 -14.42 18.72
C ASP A 2 14.85 -13.50 18.15
N THR A 3 15.63 -14.02 17.21
CA THR A 3 16.74 -13.29 16.59
C THR A 3 16.28 -12.37 15.46
N LEU A 4 14.96 -12.28 15.24
CA LEU A 4 14.40 -11.49 14.14
C LEU A 4 14.59 -9.98 14.35
N TYR A 5 14.58 -9.53 15.60
CA TYR A 5 14.69 -8.11 15.93
C TYR A 5 15.88 -7.84 16.85
N ASP A 6 16.76 -6.97 16.42
CA ASP A 6 17.86 -6.44 17.23
C ASP A 6 17.40 -5.17 17.94
N TYR A 7 17.00 -5.29 19.20
CA TYR A 7 16.57 -4.16 20.03
C TYR A 7 17.67 -3.12 20.31
N LYS A 8 18.91 -3.40 19.94
CA LYS A 8 20.01 -2.44 20.02
C LYS A 8 20.06 -1.56 18.78
N THR A 9 19.52 -2.04 17.68
CA THR A 9 19.37 -1.23 16.46
C THR A 9 18.33 -0.15 16.69
N ALA A 10 18.67 1.09 16.40
CA ALA A 10 17.76 2.21 16.63
C ALA A 10 16.46 2.06 15.83
N TYR A 11 16.56 1.71 14.52
CA TYR A 11 15.41 1.60 13.62
C TYR A 11 15.71 0.63 12.46
N TYR A 12 14.65 0.00 11.96
CA TYR A 12 14.71 -0.74 10.70
C TYR A 12 14.26 0.14 9.52
N PRO A 13 14.78 -0.08 8.32
CA PRO A 13 14.22 0.51 7.11
C PRO A 13 12.85 -0.11 6.79
N GLN A 14 11.99 0.64 6.14
CA GLN A 14 10.77 0.07 5.55
C GLN A 14 11.16 -0.97 4.51
N VAL A 15 10.35 -2.00 4.39
CA VAL A 15 10.52 -3.09 3.43
C VAL A 15 9.49 -2.97 2.30
N LYS A 16 9.87 -3.43 1.12
CA LYS A 16 8.95 -3.60 -0.02
C LYS A 16 8.65 -5.08 -0.17
N SER A 17 7.36 -5.40 -0.29
CA SER A 17 6.88 -6.76 -0.54
C SER A 17 6.06 -6.77 -1.83
N ASP A 18 6.39 -7.70 -2.75
CA ASP A 18 5.71 -7.79 -4.03
C ASP A 18 4.41 -8.58 -3.86
N GLU A 19 3.30 -8.00 -4.27
CA GLU A 19 1.98 -8.62 -4.27
C GLU A 19 1.43 -8.71 -5.69
N ARG A 20 0.78 -9.84 -5.98
CA ARG A 20 0.10 -10.07 -7.26
C ARG A 20 -1.41 -9.87 -7.10
N PRO A 21 -2.12 -9.49 -8.17
CA PRO A 21 -3.57 -9.35 -8.10
C PRO A 21 -4.25 -10.71 -7.90
N VAL A 22 -5.40 -10.68 -7.25
CA VAL A 22 -6.28 -11.85 -7.09
C VAL A 22 -7.21 -12.04 -8.28
N SER A 23 -7.48 -10.98 -9.04
CA SER A 23 -8.19 -11.06 -10.31
C SER A 23 -7.72 -10.04 -11.32
N VAL A 24 -7.80 -10.41 -12.60
CA VAL A 24 -7.60 -9.55 -13.77
C VAL A 24 -8.73 -9.87 -14.74
N GLU A 25 -9.55 -8.88 -15.05
CA GLU A 25 -10.75 -9.06 -15.89
C GLU A 25 -10.79 -7.99 -16.97
N ARG A 26 -11.29 -8.36 -18.16
CA ARG A 26 -11.59 -7.41 -19.21
C ARG A 26 -13.04 -6.97 -19.11
N LEU A 27 -13.25 -5.69 -18.92
CA LEU A 27 -14.58 -5.10 -18.77
C LEU A 27 -15.28 -4.96 -20.13
N PRO A 28 -16.62 -4.90 -20.14
CA PRO A 28 -17.36 -4.43 -21.32
C PRO A 28 -16.85 -3.05 -21.76
N GLY A 29 -16.36 -2.96 -22.98
CA GLY A 29 -15.70 -1.74 -23.49
C GLY A 29 -14.19 -1.86 -23.67
N GLY A 30 -13.59 -2.96 -23.15
CA GLY A 30 -12.21 -3.34 -23.46
C GLY A 30 -11.16 -2.95 -22.44
N ASP A 31 -11.51 -2.16 -21.40
CA ASP A 31 -10.61 -1.82 -20.31
C ASP A 31 -10.29 -3.06 -19.44
N LEU A 32 -9.13 -3.07 -18.83
CA LEU A 32 -8.78 -4.09 -17.84
C LEU A 32 -9.07 -3.59 -16.44
N ALA A 33 -9.74 -4.42 -15.65
CA ALA A 33 -9.94 -4.22 -14.21
C ALA A 33 -9.13 -5.23 -13.42
N VAL A 34 -8.47 -4.77 -12.37
CA VAL A 34 -7.57 -5.57 -11.54
C VAL A 34 -7.91 -5.36 -10.08
N ASP A 35 -8.02 -6.44 -9.31
CA ASP A 35 -8.23 -6.40 -7.86
C ASP A 35 -7.06 -7.09 -7.14
N PHE A 36 -6.47 -6.42 -6.17
CA PHE A 36 -5.46 -6.98 -5.26
C PHE A 36 -6.06 -7.63 -4.00
N GLY A 37 -7.40 -7.69 -3.91
CA GLY A 37 -8.12 -8.31 -2.80
C GLY A 37 -8.23 -7.43 -1.55
N ARG A 38 -7.27 -6.56 -1.30
CA ARG A 38 -7.23 -5.63 -0.17
C ARG A 38 -6.40 -4.40 -0.49
N ALA A 39 -6.68 -3.28 0.17
CA ALA A 39 -5.89 -2.06 0.02
C ALA A 39 -4.55 -2.19 0.76
N SER A 40 -3.51 -1.58 0.21
CA SER A 40 -2.22 -1.41 0.86
C SER A 40 -1.51 -0.18 0.29
N PHE A 41 -0.61 0.38 1.06
CA PHE A 41 0.28 1.45 0.59
C PHE A 41 1.39 0.84 -0.28
N GLY A 42 1.53 1.33 -1.49
CA GLY A 42 2.52 0.76 -2.40
C GLY A 42 2.70 1.53 -3.69
N GLN A 43 3.51 0.94 -4.54
CA GLN A 43 3.83 1.40 -5.89
C GLN A 43 3.39 0.33 -6.90
N LEU A 44 3.05 0.76 -8.12
CA LEU A 44 2.62 -0.16 -9.17
C LEU A 44 3.74 -0.35 -10.20
N VAL A 45 3.98 -1.61 -10.56
CA VAL A 45 4.89 -2.02 -11.63
C VAL A 45 4.11 -2.87 -12.62
N LEU A 46 4.22 -2.55 -13.90
CA LEU A 46 3.56 -3.24 -15.01
C LEU A 46 4.59 -3.71 -16.02
N THR A 47 4.53 -4.96 -16.44
CA THR A 47 5.30 -5.47 -17.57
C THR A 47 4.35 -5.64 -18.75
N LEU A 48 4.49 -4.79 -19.75
CA LEU A 48 3.56 -4.69 -20.87
C LEU A 48 4.29 -4.93 -22.19
N ASP A 49 3.58 -5.51 -23.15
CA ASP A 49 4.05 -5.71 -24.51
C ASP A 49 3.25 -4.82 -25.46
N ALA A 50 3.91 -4.08 -26.33
CA ALA A 50 3.28 -3.24 -27.33
C ALA A 50 3.92 -3.45 -28.70
N GLN A 51 3.12 -3.60 -29.74
CA GLN A 51 3.63 -3.79 -31.12
C GLN A 51 4.24 -2.49 -31.67
N GLN A 52 3.72 -1.35 -31.24
CA GLN A 52 4.18 -0.03 -31.63
C GLN A 52 4.06 0.93 -30.42
N ALA A 53 4.65 2.11 -30.56
CA ALA A 53 4.48 3.15 -29.57
C ALA A 53 2.99 3.51 -29.43
N ASP A 54 2.50 3.57 -28.20
CA ASP A 54 1.10 3.86 -27.86
C ASP A 54 1.05 4.61 -26.52
N THR A 55 -0.14 5.06 -26.13
CA THR A 55 -0.38 5.68 -24.85
C THR A 55 -1.61 5.07 -24.21
N ILE A 56 -1.47 4.57 -23.00
CA ILE A 56 -2.57 4.02 -22.20
C ILE A 56 -2.82 4.89 -20.96
N ILE A 57 -4.00 4.71 -20.36
CA ILE A 57 -4.32 5.35 -19.09
C ILE A 57 -4.35 4.28 -18.00
N VAL A 58 -3.55 4.49 -16.97
CA VAL A 58 -3.46 3.64 -15.79
C VAL A 58 -4.09 4.38 -14.62
N ARG A 59 -5.13 3.78 -14.02
CA ARG A 59 -5.85 4.35 -12.87
C ARG A 59 -5.71 3.43 -11.68
N ILE A 60 -5.36 3.99 -10.54
CA ILE A 60 -5.24 3.25 -9.27
C ILE A 60 -6.07 3.93 -8.19
N GLY A 61 -6.66 3.15 -7.31
CA GLY A 61 -7.47 3.68 -6.21
C GLY A 61 -8.01 2.62 -5.24
N GLU A 62 -8.72 3.11 -4.24
CA GLU A 62 -9.19 2.29 -3.12
C GLU A 62 -10.61 1.78 -3.28
N ALA A 63 -11.46 2.48 -4.02
CA ALA A 63 -12.91 2.23 -4.06
C ALA A 63 -13.44 1.99 -5.46
N LEU A 64 -14.52 1.22 -5.53
CA LEU A 64 -15.33 1.04 -6.72
C LEU A 64 -16.66 1.78 -6.57
N ARG A 65 -17.19 2.29 -7.70
CA ARG A 65 -18.54 2.80 -7.86
C ARG A 65 -19.15 2.16 -9.13
N ASP A 66 -20.29 1.53 -8.99
CA ASP A 66 -21.00 0.85 -10.09
C ASP A 66 -20.11 -0.16 -10.87
N GLY A 67 -19.27 -0.91 -10.13
CA GLY A 67 -18.37 -1.92 -10.69
C GLY A 67 -17.12 -1.38 -11.41
N ARG A 68 -16.90 -0.06 -11.37
CA ARG A 68 -15.72 0.62 -11.94
C ARG A 68 -14.93 1.33 -10.84
N LEU A 69 -13.67 1.59 -11.11
CA LEU A 69 -12.84 2.39 -10.21
C LEU A 69 -13.47 3.78 -10.02
N ASP A 70 -13.73 4.16 -8.75
CA ASP A 70 -14.30 5.47 -8.46
C ASP A 70 -13.29 6.58 -8.74
N ARG A 71 -13.59 7.41 -9.74
CA ARG A 71 -12.73 8.51 -10.19
C ARG A 71 -12.87 9.79 -9.36
N LYS A 72 -13.90 9.85 -8.51
CA LYS A 72 -14.17 10.98 -7.62
C LYS A 72 -14.66 10.48 -6.25
N PRO A 73 -13.83 9.72 -5.55
CA PRO A 73 -14.22 9.17 -4.27
C PRO A 73 -14.39 10.28 -3.23
N ASP A 74 -15.31 10.05 -2.29
CA ASP A 74 -15.58 10.98 -1.22
C ASP A 74 -14.51 10.95 -0.12
N GLY A 75 -14.39 12.04 0.62
CA GLY A 75 -13.54 12.14 1.80
C GLY A 75 -12.04 12.00 1.50
N THR A 76 -11.39 11.09 2.20
CA THR A 76 -9.94 10.89 2.11
C THR A 76 -9.52 9.70 1.24
N ILE A 77 -10.48 9.00 0.64
CA ILE A 77 -10.22 7.88 -0.26
C ILE A 77 -9.38 8.34 -1.44
N ARG A 78 -8.38 7.54 -1.81
CA ARG A 78 -7.42 7.92 -2.83
C ARG A 78 -7.80 7.39 -4.21
N TYR A 79 -7.49 8.21 -5.21
CA TYR A 79 -7.54 7.91 -6.63
C TYR A 79 -6.43 8.65 -7.35
N ARG A 80 -5.81 8.01 -8.34
CA ARG A 80 -4.83 8.62 -9.24
C ARG A 80 -4.98 8.07 -10.64
N GLU A 81 -4.72 8.95 -11.61
CA GLU A 81 -4.66 8.64 -13.03
C GLU A 81 -3.28 8.99 -13.58
N HIS A 82 -2.73 8.10 -14.39
CA HIS A 82 -1.43 8.24 -15.03
C HIS A 82 -1.56 7.96 -16.52
N LYS A 83 -1.01 8.84 -17.36
CA LYS A 83 -0.79 8.56 -18.77
C LYS A 83 0.54 7.86 -18.90
N LEU A 84 0.55 6.65 -19.47
CA LEU A 84 1.73 5.83 -19.65
C LEU A 84 2.01 5.68 -21.15
N ALA A 85 3.15 6.22 -21.59
CA ALA A 85 3.64 5.99 -22.94
C ALA A 85 4.29 4.61 -23.03
N LEU A 86 3.84 3.79 -23.95
CA LEU A 86 4.38 2.47 -24.23
C LEU A 86 5.43 2.54 -25.34
N LEU A 87 6.53 1.82 -25.14
CA LEU A 87 7.54 1.58 -26.15
C LEU A 87 7.25 0.26 -26.88
N PRO A 88 7.64 0.12 -28.17
CA PRO A 88 7.52 -1.15 -28.88
C PRO A 88 8.31 -2.26 -28.19
N GLY A 89 7.72 -3.46 -28.12
CA GLY A 89 8.29 -4.62 -27.41
C GLY A 89 7.80 -4.74 -25.97
N ARG A 90 8.42 -5.67 -25.25
CA ARG A 90 8.07 -5.96 -23.86
C ARG A 90 8.94 -5.13 -22.90
N HIS A 91 8.29 -4.27 -22.12
CA HIS A 91 8.97 -3.37 -21.20
C HIS A 91 8.31 -3.38 -19.82
N THR A 92 9.12 -3.12 -18.80
CA THR A 92 8.64 -2.95 -17.42
C THR A 92 8.56 -1.46 -17.08
N TYR A 93 7.37 -1.04 -16.64
CA TYR A 93 7.04 0.34 -16.30
C TYR A 93 6.75 0.45 -14.81
N ARG A 94 7.46 1.35 -14.14
CA ARG A 94 7.16 1.74 -12.76
C ARG A 94 6.32 3.00 -12.80
N ILE A 95 5.10 2.93 -12.27
CA ILE A 95 4.20 4.08 -12.23
C ILE A 95 4.69 5.04 -11.15
N GLN A 96 5.06 6.25 -11.56
CA GLN A 96 5.52 7.28 -10.64
C GLN A 96 4.33 7.87 -9.87
N ILE A 97 4.34 7.73 -8.55
CA ILE A 97 3.36 8.35 -7.67
C ILE A 97 3.91 9.70 -7.23
N MET A 98 3.14 10.75 -7.46
CA MET A 98 3.47 12.10 -7.02
C MET A 98 2.91 12.36 -5.62
N PRO A 99 3.62 13.09 -4.77
CA PRO A 99 3.09 13.52 -3.47
C PRO A 99 1.74 14.23 -3.59
N ASP A 100 0.89 14.05 -2.58
CA ASP A 100 -0.39 14.74 -2.49
C ASP A 100 -0.27 15.96 -1.59
N THR A 101 -0.92 17.06 -1.96
CA THR A 101 -0.92 18.28 -1.14
C THR A 101 -1.54 18.09 0.23
N ARG A 102 -2.36 17.05 0.42
CA ARG A 102 -3.00 16.73 1.71
C ARG A 102 -2.02 16.10 2.71
N ASN A 103 -0.98 15.42 2.25
CA ASN A 103 -0.01 14.72 3.09
C ASN A 103 1.44 15.24 2.93
N THR A 104 1.59 16.50 2.54
CA THR A 104 2.87 17.22 2.43
C THR A 104 2.93 18.53 3.24
N PRO A 105 2.02 18.83 4.21
CA PRO A 105 2.22 19.96 5.12
C PRO A 105 3.51 19.77 5.94
N PRO A 106 4.03 20.84 6.57
CA PRO A 106 5.32 20.79 7.27
C PRO A 106 5.43 19.74 8.39
N LEU A 107 4.29 19.34 9.00
CA LEU A 107 4.26 18.32 10.05
C LEU A 107 4.07 16.90 9.52
N ALA A 108 3.81 16.75 8.22
CA ALA A 108 3.62 15.43 7.61
C ALA A 108 4.95 14.67 7.56
N VAL A 109 4.89 13.38 7.85
CA VAL A 109 6.04 12.49 7.74
C VAL A 109 6.33 12.21 6.26
N PRO A 110 7.49 12.63 5.73
CA PRO A 110 7.83 12.35 4.35
C PRO A 110 8.19 10.88 4.16
N MET A 111 7.89 10.34 2.98
CA MET A 111 8.40 9.03 2.60
C MET A 111 9.93 9.09 2.41
N PRO A 112 10.68 8.08 2.88
CA PRO A 112 12.12 8.03 2.65
C PRO A 112 12.44 7.97 1.16
N GLU A 113 13.52 8.62 0.75
CA GLU A 113 13.95 8.67 -0.65
C GLU A 113 14.16 7.27 -1.26
N TYR A 114 14.73 6.34 -0.49
CA TYR A 114 14.95 4.95 -0.95
C TYR A 114 13.65 4.16 -1.18
N VAL A 115 12.55 4.59 -0.59
CA VAL A 115 11.21 4.03 -0.83
C VAL A 115 10.54 4.75 -1.99
N GLY A 116 10.56 6.08 -1.98
CA GLY A 116 9.77 6.94 -2.85
C GLY A 116 8.31 7.06 -2.38
N GLU A 117 7.52 7.84 -3.11
CA GLU A 117 6.11 8.06 -2.76
C GLU A 117 5.27 6.81 -2.97
N VAL A 118 4.22 6.66 -2.13
CA VAL A 118 3.28 5.54 -2.15
C VAL A 118 1.84 6.05 -2.18
N LEU A 119 0.94 5.21 -2.70
CA LEU A 119 -0.50 5.45 -2.66
C LEU A 119 -1.19 4.24 -2.05
N PRO A 120 -2.19 4.41 -1.18
CA PRO A 120 -3.06 3.31 -0.81
C PRO A 120 -3.97 2.97 -1.99
N PHE A 121 -3.97 1.72 -2.43
CA PHE A 121 -4.87 1.25 -3.46
C PHE A 121 -5.15 -0.24 -3.35
N ARG A 122 -6.33 -0.63 -3.81
CA ARG A 122 -6.75 -2.01 -4.01
C ARG A 122 -6.97 -2.31 -5.48
N TYR A 123 -7.50 -1.34 -6.21
CA TYR A 123 -7.97 -1.53 -7.57
C TYR A 123 -7.10 -0.79 -8.57
N LEU A 124 -7.00 -1.39 -9.76
CA LEU A 124 -6.34 -0.82 -10.92
C LEU A 124 -7.29 -0.95 -12.12
N GLU A 125 -7.41 0.10 -12.93
CA GLU A 125 -7.98 0.02 -14.28
C GLU A 125 -6.94 0.46 -15.32
N ILE A 126 -6.88 -0.25 -16.44
CA ILE A 126 -6.03 0.09 -17.58
C ILE A 126 -6.93 0.29 -18.79
N GLU A 127 -6.98 1.52 -19.27
CA GLU A 127 -7.74 1.93 -20.47
C GLU A 127 -6.80 2.00 -21.66
N GLY A 128 -7.26 1.50 -22.80
CA GLY A 128 -6.54 1.57 -24.08
C GLY A 128 -5.56 0.43 -24.33
N TYR A 129 -5.25 -0.43 -23.35
CA TYR A 129 -4.38 -1.59 -23.56
C TYR A 129 -5.17 -2.74 -24.21
N LYS A 130 -4.75 -3.12 -25.43
CA LYS A 130 -5.50 -4.03 -26.30
C LYS A 130 -5.12 -5.51 -26.14
N HIS A 131 -3.99 -5.78 -25.47
CA HIS A 131 -3.49 -7.14 -25.26
C HIS A 131 -3.94 -7.67 -23.89
N ASP A 132 -3.92 -8.98 -23.75
CA ASP A 132 -4.12 -9.61 -22.44
C ASP A 132 -2.87 -9.39 -21.58
N ILE A 133 -3.09 -9.34 -20.27
CA ILE A 133 -2.02 -9.21 -19.30
C ILE A 133 -2.14 -10.33 -18.28
N ALA A 134 -1.04 -11.03 -18.04
CA ALA A 134 -1.01 -12.07 -17.01
C ALA A 134 -0.91 -11.44 -15.62
N PRO A 135 -1.53 -12.03 -14.57
CA PRO A 135 -1.36 -11.56 -13.20
C PRO A 135 0.11 -11.43 -12.76
N ALA A 136 0.99 -12.27 -13.32
CA ALA A 136 2.44 -12.22 -13.08
C ALA A 136 3.11 -10.95 -13.62
N ASP A 137 2.48 -10.24 -14.55
CA ASP A 137 2.99 -9.01 -15.17
C ASP A 137 2.49 -7.73 -14.47
N ILE A 138 1.66 -7.90 -13.44
CA ILE A 138 1.14 -6.82 -12.61
C ILE A 138 1.65 -7.01 -11.19
N GLU A 139 2.33 -6.01 -10.65
CA GLU A 139 2.93 -6.09 -9.32
C GLU A 139 2.61 -4.83 -8.53
N ARG A 140 2.08 -5.01 -7.32
CA ARG A 140 2.03 -3.96 -6.31
C ARG A 140 3.18 -4.19 -5.33
N GLN A 141 4.11 -3.25 -5.27
CA GLN A 141 5.18 -3.23 -4.27
C GLN A 141 4.65 -2.54 -3.02
N THR A 142 4.15 -3.33 -2.08
CA THR A 142 3.64 -2.81 -0.80
C THR A 142 4.79 -2.38 0.10
N VAL A 143 4.57 -1.29 0.82
CA VAL A 143 5.56 -0.71 1.74
C VAL A 143 5.02 -0.80 3.16
N HIS A 144 5.82 -1.34 4.06
CA HIS A 144 5.49 -1.44 5.48
C HIS A 144 6.78 -1.51 6.32
N TYR A 145 6.66 -1.29 7.62
CA TYR A 145 7.73 -1.59 8.56
C TYR A 145 7.91 -3.12 8.67
N PRO A 146 9.10 -3.64 9.04
CA PRO A 146 9.25 -5.07 9.28
C PRO A 146 8.14 -5.61 10.17
N PHE A 147 7.52 -6.72 9.77
CA PHE A 147 6.38 -7.32 10.44
C PHE A 147 6.47 -8.85 10.37
N ASN A 148 6.30 -9.51 11.51
CA ASN A 148 6.30 -10.96 11.58
C ASN A 148 4.85 -11.48 11.57
N ASP A 149 4.38 -11.88 10.40
CA ASP A 149 3.02 -12.43 10.22
C ASP A 149 2.73 -13.69 11.06
N PHE A 150 3.76 -14.30 11.65
CA PHE A 150 3.68 -15.53 12.43
C PHE A 150 3.92 -15.33 13.93
N ALA A 151 4.11 -14.09 14.40
CA ALA A 151 4.41 -13.81 15.79
C ALA A 151 3.26 -14.15 16.74
N VAL A 152 2.02 -13.98 16.27
CA VAL A 152 0.80 -14.24 17.05
C VAL A 152 -0.23 -14.95 16.17
N HIS A 153 -0.92 -15.93 16.77
CA HIS A 153 -2.00 -16.66 16.12
C HIS A 153 -3.28 -16.54 16.94
N PHE A 154 -4.40 -16.42 16.25
CA PHE A 154 -5.73 -16.45 16.83
C PHE A 154 -6.61 -17.41 16.03
N THR A 155 -7.32 -18.27 16.75
CA THR A 155 -8.29 -19.19 16.17
C THR A 155 -9.47 -19.36 17.13
N SER A 156 -10.68 -19.26 16.61
CA SER A 156 -11.92 -19.51 17.32
C SER A 156 -12.87 -20.35 16.47
N SER A 157 -13.94 -20.89 17.08
CA SER A 157 -15.02 -21.56 16.35
C SER A 157 -15.86 -20.59 15.52
N ASP A 158 -15.80 -19.29 15.80
CA ASP A 158 -16.49 -18.26 15.03
C ASP A 158 -15.61 -17.77 13.86
N THR A 159 -16.04 -18.08 12.64
CA THR A 159 -15.32 -17.69 11.43
C THR A 159 -15.34 -16.18 11.17
N VAL A 160 -16.31 -15.43 11.73
CA VAL A 160 -16.36 -13.97 11.62
C VAL A 160 -15.27 -13.36 12.49
N LEU A 161 -15.11 -13.82 13.74
CA LEU A 161 -14.03 -13.38 14.62
C LEU A 161 -12.65 -13.66 14.02
N ASN A 162 -12.46 -14.82 13.39
CA ASN A 162 -11.20 -15.14 12.72
C ASN A 162 -10.89 -14.15 11.59
N ARG A 163 -11.91 -13.78 10.79
CA ARG A 163 -11.74 -12.77 9.71
C ARG A 163 -11.49 -11.37 10.25
N VAL A 164 -12.16 -10.99 11.33
CA VAL A 164 -11.93 -9.69 12.00
C VAL A 164 -10.49 -9.61 12.52
N TRP A 165 -10.00 -10.68 13.16
CA TRP A 165 -8.62 -10.77 13.60
C TRP A 165 -7.62 -10.56 12.44
N GLU A 166 -7.80 -11.29 11.33
CA GLU A 166 -6.93 -11.15 10.16
C GLU A 166 -6.99 -9.76 9.54
N LEU A 167 -8.17 -9.13 9.50
CA LEU A 167 -8.32 -7.76 9.04
C LEU A 167 -7.56 -6.79 9.94
N CYS A 168 -7.71 -6.89 11.25
CA CYS A 168 -7.01 -6.03 12.21
C CYS A 168 -5.49 -6.19 12.11
N ARG A 169 -5.00 -7.44 12.11
CA ARG A 169 -3.58 -7.75 11.96
C ARG A 169 -2.99 -7.16 10.67
N TYR A 170 -3.70 -7.36 9.55
CA TYR A 170 -3.29 -6.81 8.28
C TYR A 170 -3.29 -5.27 8.28
N SER A 171 -4.29 -4.65 8.89
CA SER A 171 -4.39 -3.19 8.96
C SER A 171 -3.21 -2.59 9.72
N VAL A 172 -2.80 -3.18 10.84
CA VAL A 172 -1.62 -2.74 11.59
C VAL A 172 -0.36 -2.80 10.71
N LYS A 173 -0.16 -3.90 9.99
CA LYS A 173 0.96 -4.05 9.06
C LYS A 173 0.91 -2.98 7.95
N ALA A 174 -0.23 -2.85 7.28
CA ALA A 174 -0.38 -1.94 6.15
C ALA A 174 -0.21 -0.47 6.53
N THR A 175 -0.65 -0.06 7.73
CA THR A 175 -0.54 1.33 8.20
C THR A 175 0.84 1.69 8.75
N SER A 176 1.78 0.75 8.84
CA SER A 176 3.16 1.01 9.26
C SER A 176 4.07 1.56 8.14
N PHE A 177 3.51 1.93 6.99
CA PHE A 177 4.22 2.33 5.77
C PHE A 177 5.13 3.55 5.95
N ALA A 178 4.78 4.48 6.84
CA ALA A 178 5.58 5.70 7.06
C ALA A 178 6.81 5.50 7.95
N GLY A 179 6.95 4.31 8.57
CA GLY A 179 8.06 3.99 9.49
C GLY A 179 7.98 4.68 10.84
N ILE A 180 6.86 5.32 11.15
CA ILE A 180 6.36 5.76 12.46
C ILE A 180 4.85 5.64 12.46
N TYR A 181 4.20 5.68 13.62
CA TYR A 181 2.74 5.72 13.70
C TYR A 181 2.22 7.10 13.29
N VAL A 182 1.35 7.11 12.31
CA VAL A 182 0.65 8.30 11.79
C VAL A 182 -0.85 8.03 11.77
N ASP A 183 -1.64 9.08 11.63
CA ASP A 183 -3.10 9.01 11.48
C ASP A 183 -3.57 8.28 10.21
N GLY A 184 -2.67 7.99 9.30
CA GLY A 184 -2.90 7.37 8.00
C GLY A 184 -2.40 8.23 6.84
N ASP A 185 -2.98 8.07 5.64
CA ASP A 185 -2.58 8.85 4.47
C ASP A 185 -3.34 10.18 4.33
N ARG A 186 -4.28 10.47 5.22
CA ARG A 186 -5.05 11.71 5.17
C ARG A 186 -4.12 12.92 5.21
N GLU A 187 -3.25 12.97 6.21
CA GLU A 187 -2.29 14.06 6.40
C GLU A 187 -0.89 13.57 6.82
N ARG A 188 -0.73 12.30 7.17
CA ARG A 188 0.53 11.67 7.63
C ARG A 188 1.17 12.38 8.83
N ILE A 189 0.36 12.95 9.70
CA ILE A 189 0.84 13.61 10.90
C ILE A 189 0.86 12.60 12.04
N PRO A 190 1.94 12.52 12.83
CA PRO A 190 1.97 11.71 14.03
C PRO A 190 1.25 12.45 15.17
N TYR A 191 0.31 11.75 15.82
CA TYR A 191 -0.38 12.23 17.00
C TYR A 191 -0.16 11.26 18.15
N GLU A 192 -0.07 11.77 19.38
CA GLU A 192 0.20 10.96 20.58
C GLU A 192 -0.90 9.91 20.82
N ALA A 193 -2.17 10.30 20.65
CA ALA A 193 -3.30 9.40 20.83
C ALA A 193 -3.31 8.28 19.78
N ASP A 194 -3.05 8.62 18.51
CA ASP A 194 -2.97 7.64 17.43
C ASP A 194 -1.76 6.72 17.62
N ALA A 195 -0.61 7.27 18.04
CA ALA A 195 0.58 6.47 18.34
C ALA A 195 0.33 5.46 19.47
N LEU A 196 -0.36 5.88 20.55
CA LEU A 196 -0.71 5.00 21.65
C LEU A 196 -1.63 3.84 21.20
N LEU A 197 -2.69 4.16 20.47
CA LEU A 197 -3.65 3.15 19.99
C LEU A 197 -3.01 2.18 19.00
N ASN A 198 -2.26 2.71 18.04
CA ASN A 198 -1.52 1.89 17.06
C ASN A 198 -0.50 0.99 17.74
N GLN A 199 0.24 1.48 18.73
CA GLN A 199 1.19 0.70 19.51
C GLN A 199 0.53 -0.47 20.24
N LEU A 200 -0.60 -0.24 20.93
CA LEU A 200 -1.33 -1.28 21.64
C LEU A 200 -1.84 -2.36 20.67
N CYS A 201 -2.37 -1.95 19.51
CA CYS A 201 -2.78 -2.87 18.46
C CYS A 201 -1.59 -3.66 17.90
N HIS A 202 -0.48 -3.00 17.65
CA HIS A 202 0.74 -3.62 17.11
C HIS A 202 1.29 -4.68 18.07
N TYR A 203 1.40 -4.39 19.36
CA TYR A 203 1.86 -5.35 20.39
C TYR A 203 0.95 -6.56 20.54
N SER A 204 -0.30 -6.45 20.10
CA SER A 204 -1.24 -7.57 20.12
C SER A 204 -1.06 -8.55 18.96
N VAL A 205 -0.36 -8.14 17.89
CA VAL A 205 -0.25 -8.90 16.61
C VAL A 205 1.18 -9.18 16.17
N ASP A 206 2.17 -8.47 16.73
CA ASP A 206 3.59 -8.65 16.43
C ASP A 206 4.45 -8.46 17.68
N ARG A 207 5.72 -8.79 17.59
CA ARG A 207 6.75 -8.59 18.62
C ARG A 207 7.83 -7.59 18.20
N GLU A 208 7.53 -6.76 17.23
CA GLU A 208 8.38 -5.66 16.79
C GLU A 208 8.07 -4.43 17.65
N PHE A 209 9.08 -3.87 18.35
CA PHE A 209 8.92 -2.75 19.28
C PHE A 209 9.69 -1.51 18.87
N THR A 210 10.54 -1.60 17.83
CA THR A 210 11.38 -0.46 17.43
C THR A 210 10.56 0.61 16.71
N LEU A 211 9.44 0.26 16.04
CA LEU A 211 8.52 1.20 15.44
C LEU A 211 7.87 2.11 16.50
N ALA A 212 7.44 1.52 17.62
CA ALA A 212 6.87 2.28 18.74
C ALA A 212 7.92 3.23 19.34
N ARG A 213 9.12 2.70 19.62
CA ARG A 213 10.23 3.50 20.13
C ARG A 213 10.52 4.69 19.20
N ARG A 214 10.67 4.45 17.91
CA ARG A 214 10.90 5.49 16.90
C ARG A 214 9.80 6.54 16.88
N SER A 215 8.54 6.10 16.99
CA SER A 215 7.38 6.99 17.02
C SER A 215 7.40 7.90 18.24
N HIS A 216 7.73 7.37 19.42
CA HIS A 216 7.86 8.19 20.63
C HIS A 216 9.03 9.15 20.56
N GLU A 217 10.19 8.72 20.08
CA GLU A 217 11.35 9.59 19.91
C GLU A 217 11.06 10.72 18.90
N TYR A 218 10.29 10.43 17.85
CA TYR A 218 9.85 11.44 16.88
C TYR A 218 8.94 12.47 17.54
N LEU A 219 7.90 12.04 18.27
CA LEU A 219 6.97 12.93 18.98
C LEU A 219 7.63 13.80 20.05
N LEU A 220 8.71 13.31 20.68
CA LEU A 220 9.46 14.09 21.67
C LEU A 220 10.35 15.18 21.05
N ASN A 221 10.66 15.09 19.77
CA ASN A 221 11.60 15.99 19.09
C ASN A 221 10.92 16.94 18.10
N HIS A 222 9.62 16.84 17.95
CA HIS A 222 8.79 17.64 17.04
C HIS A 222 7.54 18.19 17.73
#